data_64a18e36a609d44ba4093297c05278e6
#
_entry.id   64a18e36a609d44ba4093297c05278e6
#
_cell.length_a   1.000
_cell.length_b   1.000
_cell.length_c   1.000
_cell.angle_alpha   90.00
_cell.angle_beta   90.00
_cell.angle_gamma   90.00
#
_symmetry.space_group_name_H-M   'P 1'
#
loop_
_entity.id
_entity.type
_entity.pdbx_description
1 polymer ?
#
loop_
_entity_poly.entity_id
_entity_poly.type
_entity_poly.pdbx_seq_one_letter_code
_entity_poly.pdbx_strand_id
1 'polypeptide(L)'
;MVFIEYFGIDVGKGKSFIAHYSNNEFVKEFEITHDNNGFDSLKKYIKNFSGVYFLFEATGIYSKVLEKFCTDNKISFCVINPLEAKLLTNSLRNWKTDKSDAHKLAVLAKNINKKPSRNLLEEKYIKIRELTRYYEEINNQQNYLKNQLIQLLDMAFPELQNLFKDRYSKLALQVASKFPHPEFVDSNDIEELKKTINTCTEKNLSEKKKAQYANKLVEFSMASYPSVSKDSFLTDKLVYVIEDLLNLMKRNVSIKQRLLVLAEEFEEFKIIKSIPGI
;
A
#
# COMPACT_ATOMS: atom_id res chain seq x y z
N MET A 1 4.12 -32.33 34.93
CA MET A 1 4.94 -31.40 34.15
C MET A 1 4.41 -31.40 32.72
N VAL A 2 4.04 -30.22 32.19
CA VAL A 2 3.69 -30.13 30.76
C VAL A 2 4.99 -29.95 29.99
N PHE A 3 5.37 -30.94 29.22
CA PHE A 3 6.53 -30.83 28.35
C PHE A 3 6.19 -29.91 27.19
N ILE A 4 7.03 -28.89 26.96
CA ILE A 4 6.89 -27.99 25.85
C ILE A 4 7.80 -28.43 24.72
N GLU A 5 7.22 -28.67 23.54
CA GLU A 5 7.93 -29.02 22.33
C GLU A 5 8.28 -27.71 21.57
N TYR A 6 9.55 -27.54 21.29
CA TYR A 6 10.05 -26.30 20.65
C TYR A 6 10.32 -26.52 19.17
N PHE A 7 9.76 -25.67 18.35
CA PHE A 7 9.92 -25.68 16.90
C PHE A 7 10.56 -24.38 16.44
N GLY A 8 11.77 -24.46 15.93
CA GLY A 8 12.41 -23.37 15.21
C GLY A 8 12.08 -23.49 13.73
N ILE A 9 11.63 -22.40 13.12
CA ILE A 9 11.14 -22.43 11.75
C ILE A 9 11.84 -21.34 10.95
N ASP A 10 12.60 -21.76 9.94
CA ASP A 10 13.10 -20.85 8.91
C ASP A 10 12.07 -20.72 7.80
N VAL A 11 11.61 -19.49 7.55
CA VAL A 11 10.48 -19.21 6.68
C VAL A 11 10.95 -18.66 5.35
N GLY A 12 10.80 -19.46 4.29
CA GLY A 12 11.07 -19.06 2.91
C GLY A 12 9.82 -18.77 2.08
N LYS A 13 10.02 -18.45 0.82
CA LYS A 13 8.94 -18.26 -0.15
C LYS A 13 8.31 -19.60 -0.51
N GLY A 14 7.06 -19.82 -0.11
CA GLY A 14 6.27 -21.01 -0.46
C GLY A 14 6.62 -22.28 0.32
N LYS A 15 7.63 -22.25 1.21
CA LYS A 15 8.04 -23.38 2.04
C LYS A 15 8.74 -22.91 3.31
N SER A 16 8.76 -23.77 4.34
CA SER A 16 9.50 -23.53 5.56
C SER A 16 10.27 -24.78 5.96
N PHE A 17 11.46 -24.57 6.52
CA PHE A 17 12.25 -25.62 7.14
C PHE A 17 12.01 -25.60 8.65
N ILE A 18 11.73 -26.77 9.25
CA ILE A 18 11.33 -26.91 10.65
C ILE A 18 12.33 -27.81 11.36
N ALA A 19 12.83 -27.37 12.51
CA ALA A 19 13.62 -28.16 13.45
C ALA A 19 12.82 -28.30 14.75
N HIS A 20 12.58 -29.55 15.17
CA HIS A 20 11.85 -29.88 16.37
C HIS A 20 12.80 -30.38 17.47
N TYR A 21 12.64 -29.83 18.67
CA TYR A 21 13.37 -30.19 19.88
C TYR A 21 12.40 -30.48 21.03
N SER A 22 12.66 -31.61 21.74
CA SER A 22 11.98 -32.03 22.96
C SER A 22 12.99 -32.17 24.07
N ASN A 23 12.73 -31.64 25.26
CA ASN A 23 13.62 -31.79 26.44
C ASN A 23 15.11 -31.50 26.17
N ASN A 24 15.43 -30.58 25.28
CA ASN A 24 16.77 -30.19 24.81
C ASN A 24 17.41 -31.12 23.78
N GLU A 25 16.75 -32.20 23.41
CA GLU A 25 17.25 -33.13 22.44
C GLU A 25 16.60 -32.88 21.08
N PHE A 26 17.40 -32.98 20.05
CA PHE A 26 16.92 -32.96 18.68
C PHE A 26 16.03 -34.17 18.42
N VAL A 27 14.83 -33.92 17.91
CA VAL A 27 13.86 -34.99 17.59
C VAL A 27 13.82 -35.25 16.11
N LYS A 28 13.57 -34.18 15.32
CA LYS A 28 13.36 -34.31 13.88
C LYS A 28 13.50 -32.98 13.18
N GLU A 29 13.93 -33.02 11.92
CA GLU A 29 13.86 -31.90 10.98
C GLU A 29 13.07 -32.28 9.73
N PHE A 30 12.37 -31.34 9.14
CA PHE A 30 11.60 -31.55 7.91
C PHE A 30 11.23 -30.25 7.26
N GLU A 31 10.87 -30.33 5.98
CA GLU A 31 10.35 -29.19 5.22
C GLU A 31 8.83 -29.32 5.06
N ILE A 32 8.13 -28.19 5.07
CA ILE A 32 6.72 -28.11 4.71
C ILE A 32 6.53 -27.11 3.57
N THR A 33 5.57 -27.38 2.70
CA THR A 33 5.07 -26.42 1.72
C THR A 33 4.01 -25.50 2.34
N HIS A 34 3.89 -24.26 1.85
CA HIS A 34 2.88 -23.33 2.32
C HIS A 34 1.55 -23.51 1.57
N ASP A 35 1.09 -24.75 1.53
CA ASP A 35 -0.21 -25.16 0.98
C ASP A 35 -0.99 -25.99 2.02
N ASN A 36 -2.21 -26.39 1.67
CA ASN A 36 -3.05 -27.18 2.57
C ASN A 36 -2.38 -28.51 2.95
N ASN A 37 -1.70 -29.17 2.02
CA ASN A 37 -1.07 -30.46 2.28
C ASN A 37 0.10 -30.35 3.29
N GLY A 38 0.94 -29.32 3.12
CA GLY A 38 2.05 -29.05 4.03
C GLY A 38 1.57 -28.69 5.43
N PHE A 39 0.58 -27.82 5.56
CA PHE A 39 0.01 -27.45 6.86
C PHE A 39 -0.80 -28.56 7.51
N ASP A 40 -1.51 -29.40 6.74
CA ASP A 40 -2.19 -30.59 7.27
C ASP A 40 -1.20 -31.62 7.80
N SER A 41 -0.07 -31.81 7.11
CA SER A 41 1.01 -32.64 7.56
C SER A 41 1.62 -32.14 8.88
N LEU A 42 1.88 -30.85 8.97
CA LEU A 42 2.35 -30.22 10.21
C LEU A 42 1.33 -30.36 11.33
N LYS A 43 0.06 -30.12 11.07
CA LYS A 43 -1.03 -30.28 12.04
C LYS A 43 -1.14 -31.69 12.56
N LYS A 44 -1.05 -32.71 11.69
CA LYS A 44 -1.03 -34.13 12.09
C LYS A 44 0.16 -34.44 12.97
N TYR A 45 1.34 -33.90 12.64
CA TYR A 45 2.56 -34.16 13.41
C TYR A 45 2.47 -33.55 14.82
N ILE A 46 2.04 -32.30 14.95
CA ILE A 46 1.98 -31.62 16.25
C ILE A 46 0.81 -32.05 17.15
N LYS A 47 -0.22 -32.69 16.59
CA LYS A 47 -1.41 -33.16 17.34
C LYS A 47 -1.08 -34.09 18.52
N ASN A 48 0.03 -34.79 18.43
CA ASN A 48 0.45 -35.78 19.45
C ASN A 48 1.15 -35.14 20.65
N PHE A 49 1.37 -33.81 20.65
CA PHE A 49 2.09 -33.14 21.70
C PHE A 49 1.13 -32.26 22.54
N SER A 50 1.32 -32.23 23.85
CA SER A 50 0.47 -31.51 24.79
C SER A 50 0.80 -30.01 24.87
N GLY A 51 2.01 -29.62 24.49
CA GLY A 51 2.46 -28.21 24.46
C GLY A 51 3.40 -27.97 23.29
N VAL A 52 3.02 -27.06 22.41
CA VAL A 52 3.79 -26.72 21.21
C VAL A 52 4.11 -25.24 21.21
N TYR A 53 5.37 -24.88 20.95
CA TYR A 53 5.82 -23.53 20.85
C TYR A 53 6.66 -23.31 19.59
N PHE A 54 6.24 -22.39 18.75
CA PHE A 54 6.93 -22.05 17.51
C PHE A 54 7.72 -20.75 17.65
N LEU A 55 8.95 -20.73 17.14
CA LEU A 55 9.75 -19.52 16.97
C LEU A 55 10.21 -19.39 15.52
N PHE A 56 9.94 -18.23 14.91
CA PHE A 56 10.39 -17.92 13.56
C PHE A 56 10.68 -16.44 13.38
N GLU A 57 11.44 -16.11 12.35
CA GLU A 57 11.78 -14.74 12.04
C GLU A 57 10.65 -14.04 11.22
N ALA A 58 10.55 -12.73 11.40
CA ALA A 58 9.66 -11.88 10.62
C ALA A 58 10.22 -11.71 9.20
N THR A 59 9.85 -12.59 8.27
CA THR A 59 10.26 -12.55 6.85
C THR A 59 9.23 -11.84 5.96
N GLY A 60 8.71 -10.71 6.44
CA GLY A 60 7.75 -9.89 5.70
C GLY A 60 6.43 -10.61 5.42
N ILE A 61 6.06 -10.71 4.14
CA ILE A 61 4.80 -11.35 3.74
C ILE A 61 4.82 -12.88 3.90
N TYR A 62 5.99 -13.49 3.90
CA TYR A 62 6.11 -14.95 3.92
C TYR A 62 5.83 -15.56 5.29
N SER A 63 6.14 -14.85 6.39
CA SER A 63 5.79 -15.32 7.74
C SER A 63 4.29 -15.23 8.05
N LYS A 64 3.52 -14.41 7.31
CA LYS A 64 2.08 -14.20 7.58
C LYS A 64 1.24 -15.46 7.45
N VAL A 65 1.55 -16.34 6.52
CA VAL A 65 0.83 -17.61 6.36
C VAL A 65 1.04 -18.52 7.58
N LEU A 66 2.25 -18.53 8.14
CA LEU A 66 2.57 -19.31 9.33
C LEU A 66 1.96 -18.68 10.59
N GLU A 67 1.98 -17.37 10.74
CA GLU A 67 1.27 -16.64 11.79
C GLU A 67 -0.23 -16.98 11.79
N LYS A 68 -0.85 -16.98 10.60
CA LYS A 68 -2.25 -17.38 10.43
C LYS A 68 -2.48 -18.82 10.84
N PHE A 69 -1.66 -19.76 10.38
CA PHE A 69 -1.76 -21.17 10.75
C PHE A 69 -1.68 -21.36 12.26
N CYS A 70 -0.73 -20.71 12.93
CA CYS A 70 -0.58 -20.77 14.38
C CYS A 70 -1.82 -20.23 15.10
N THR A 71 -2.35 -19.12 14.61
CA THR A 71 -3.55 -18.48 15.17
C THR A 71 -4.78 -19.37 15.04
N ASP A 72 -5.05 -19.88 13.83
CA ASP A 72 -6.22 -20.70 13.53
C ASP A 72 -6.21 -22.02 14.33
N ASN A 73 -5.03 -22.54 14.63
CA ASN A 73 -4.86 -23.79 15.38
C ASN A 73 -4.51 -23.58 16.88
N LYS A 74 -4.56 -22.33 17.38
CA LYS A 74 -4.26 -21.96 18.78
C LYS A 74 -2.88 -22.41 19.25
N ILE A 75 -1.89 -22.41 18.36
CA ILE A 75 -0.51 -22.76 18.65
C ILE A 75 0.20 -21.53 19.25
N SER A 76 0.91 -21.74 20.35
CA SER A 76 1.75 -20.69 20.93
C SER A 76 2.96 -20.43 20.04
N PHE A 77 3.18 -19.15 19.66
CA PHE A 77 4.31 -18.80 18.82
C PHE A 77 4.92 -17.44 19.18
N CYS A 78 6.15 -17.22 18.77
CA CYS A 78 6.81 -15.93 18.82
C CYS A 78 7.42 -15.61 17.45
N VAL A 79 7.19 -14.39 16.98
CA VAL A 79 7.86 -13.84 15.80
C VAL A 79 8.97 -12.93 16.27
N ILE A 80 10.20 -13.23 15.88
CA ILE A 80 11.38 -12.48 16.28
C ILE A 80 11.85 -11.57 15.14
N ASN A 81 12.34 -10.37 15.51
CA ASN A 81 12.96 -9.49 14.52
C ASN A 81 14.26 -10.10 14.00
N PRO A 82 14.55 -10.10 12.67
CA PRO A 82 15.79 -10.66 12.11
C PRO A 82 17.08 -10.10 12.72
N LEU A 83 17.13 -8.82 13.09
CA LEU A 83 18.28 -8.25 13.78
C LEU A 83 18.46 -8.83 15.19
N GLU A 84 17.38 -9.00 15.91
CA GLU A 84 17.38 -9.60 17.23
C GLU A 84 17.75 -11.08 17.18
N ALA A 85 17.18 -11.82 16.21
CA ALA A 85 17.55 -13.22 15.97
C ALA A 85 19.04 -13.35 15.70
N LYS A 86 19.60 -12.49 14.83
CA LYS A 86 21.05 -12.48 14.55
C LYS A 86 21.88 -12.19 15.79
N LEU A 87 21.51 -11.21 16.62
CA LEU A 87 22.23 -10.88 17.85
C LEU A 87 22.23 -12.06 18.84
N LEU A 88 21.09 -12.71 19.01
CA LEU A 88 20.92 -13.83 19.95
C LEU A 88 21.53 -15.15 19.44
N THR A 89 21.68 -15.31 18.12
CA THR A 89 22.28 -16.52 17.51
C THR A 89 23.76 -16.38 17.16
N ASN A 90 24.35 -15.17 17.22
CA ASN A 90 25.77 -14.95 16.88
C ASN A 90 26.77 -15.71 17.78
N SER A 91 26.35 -16.16 18.97
CA SER A 91 27.15 -17.03 19.84
C SER A 91 27.17 -18.50 19.40
N LEU A 92 26.26 -18.89 18.49
CA LEU A 92 26.14 -20.23 17.95
C LEU A 92 26.87 -20.29 16.60
N ARG A 93 28.10 -20.78 16.60
CA ARG A 93 28.99 -20.83 15.43
C ARG A 93 28.42 -21.63 14.25
N ASN A 94 28.51 -21.01 13.05
CA ASN A 94 28.81 -21.53 11.72
C ASN A 94 27.75 -22.27 10.88
N TRP A 95 27.78 -21.91 9.60
CA TRP A 95 27.10 -22.38 8.38
C TRP A 95 25.70 -21.79 8.20
N LYS A 96 25.61 -20.92 7.21
CA LYS A 96 24.35 -20.26 6.85
C LYS A 96 23.60 -21.18 5.87
N THR A 97 22.74 -22.04 6.40
CA THR A 97 21.80 -22.83 5.62
C THR A 97 20.43 -22.78 6.33
N ASP A 98 19.34 -22.87 5.58
CA ASP A 98 17.96 -22.85 6.10
C ASP A 98 17.79 -23.86 7.26
N LYS A 99 18.46 -25.00 7.16
CA LYS A 99 18.52 -26.01 8.24
C LYS A 99 19.16 -25.45 9.50
N SER A 100 20.34 -24.84 9.37
CA SER A 100 21.08 -24.34 10.54
C SER A 100 20.33 -23.20 11.23
N ASP A 101 19.59 -22.39 10.48
CA ASP A 101 18.85 -21.25 11.02
C ASP A 101 17.59 -21.73 11.76
N ALA A 102 16.87 -22.74 11.26
CA ALA A 102 15.78 -23.39 11.98
C ALA A 102 16.25 -24.04 13.29
N HIS A 103 17.41 -24.71 13.29
CA HIS A 103 17.98 -25.30 14.53
C HIS A 103 18.33 -24.23 15.56
N LYS A 104 18.97 -23.13 15.14
CA LYS A 104 19.28 -21.99 16.03
C LYS A 104 18.03 -21.38 16.64
N LEU A 105 16.97 -21.22 15.84
CA LEU A 105 15.68 -20.71 16.30
C LEU A 105 15.02 -21.68 17.29
N ALA A 106 15.08 -22.98 17.08
CA ALA A 106 14.53 -23.96 18.03
C ALA A 106 15.26 -23.92 19.39
N VAL A 107 16.59 -23.85 19.38
CA VAL A 107 17.41 -23.70 20.62
C VAL A 107 17.12 -22.35 21.30
N LEU A 108 16.96 -21.30 20.50
CA LEU A 108 16.63 -19.96 20.99
C LEU A 108 15.22 -19.94 21.61
N ALA A 109 14.23 -20.63 21.02
CA ALA A 109 12.86 -20.69 21.52
C ALA A 109 12.77 -21.12 22.97
N LYS A 110 13.64 -22.03 23.39
CA LYS A 110 13.73 -22.49 24.76
C LYS A 110 14.29 -21.44 25.71
N ASN A 111 15.28 -20.66 25.27
CA ASN A 111 16.04 -19.72 26.11
C ASN A 111 15.39 -18.34 26.18
N ILE A 112 14.46 -18.06 25.27
CA ILE A 112 13.74 -16.78 25.25
C ILE A 112 12.59 -16.83 26.25
N ASN A 113 12.71 -16.03 27.31
CA ASN A 113 11.62 -15.71 28.26
C ASN A 113 10.58 -14.75 27.64
N LYS A 114 10.36 -14.82 26.33
CA LYS A 114 9.37 -13.98 25.65
C LYS A 114 7.99 -14.63 25.77
N LYS A 115 7.05 -13.80 26.23
CA LYS A 115 5.64 -14.17 26.15
C LYS A 115 5.30 -14.48 24.68
N PRO A 116 4.50 -15.52 24.42
CA PRO A 116 4.01 -15.79 23.07
C PRO A 116 3.50 -14.51 22.44
N SER A 117 3.79 -14.31 21.15
CA SER A 117 3.26 -13.18 20.41
C SER A 117 1.74 -13.24 20.40
N ARG A 118 1.13 -12.65 21.39
CA ARG A 118 -0.32 -12.43 21.47
C ARG A 118 -0.76 -11.24 20.64
N ASN A 119 -0.06 -10.97 19.56
CA ASN A 119 -0.48 -9.96 18.62
C ASN A 119 -1.47 -10.56 17.61
N LEU A 120 -2.52 -11.15 18.12
CA LEU A 120 -3.82 -10.98 17.51
C LEU A 120 -4.18 -9.50 17.67
N LEU A 121 -3.56 -8.64 16.86
CA LEU A 121 -4.18 -7.37 16.58
C LEU A 121 -5.59 -7.75 16.14
N GLU A 122 -6.60 -7.28 16.83
CA GLU A 122 -7.97 -7.52 16.45
C GLU A 122 -8.07 -7.24 14.94
N GLU A 123 -8.83 -8.01 14.21
CA GLU A 123 -8.92 -7.93 12.75
C GLU A 123 -9.16 -6.50 12.25
N LYS A 124 -9.89 -5.69 13.05
CA LYS A 124 -10.14 -4.27 12.79
C LYS A 124 -8.84 -3.44 12.72
N TYR A 125 -7.84 -3.68 13.61
CA TYR A 125 -6.57 -2.95 13.55
C TYR A 125 -5.70 -3.37 12.36
N ILE A 126 -5.82 -4.63 11.93
CA ILE A 126 -5.14 -5.08 10.70
C ILE A 126 -5.77 -4.38 9.50
N LYS A 127 -7.09 -4.36 9.40
CA LYS A 127 -7.83 -3.70 8.30
C LYS A 127 -7.52 -2.21 8.20
N ILE A 128 -7.55 -1.47 9.32
CA ILE A 128 -7.28 -0.03 9.29
C ILE A 128 -5.84 0.26 8.88
N ARG A 129 -4.87 -0.55 9.37
CA ARG A 129 -3.47 -0.43 8.98
C ARG A 129 -3.25 -0.67 7.47
N GLU A 130 -3.89 -1.68 6.90
CA GLU A 130 -3.80 -1.99 5.47
C GLU A 130 -4.42 -0.88 4.62
N LEU A 131 -5.60 -0.38 5.00
CA LEU A 131 -6.24 0.74 4.33
C LEU A 131 -5.42 2.04 4.42
N THR A 132 -4.82 2.32 5.58
CA THR A 132 -3.96 3.51 5.76
C THR A 132 -2.72 3.44 4.87
N ARG A 133 -2.04 2.29 4.81
CA ARG A 133 -0.88 2.09 3.92
C ARG A 133 -1.25 2.26 2.46
N TYR A 134 -2.40 1.72 2.06
CA TYR A 134 -2.87 1.86 0.69
C TYR A 134 -3.28 3.31 0.37
N TYR A 135 -3.87 4.04 1.33
CA TYR A 135 -4.16 5.46 1.18
C TYR A 135 -2.88 6.29 0.99
N GLU A 136 -1.84 6.01 1.75
CA GLU A 136 -0.52 6.64 1.60
C GLU A 136 0.10 6.34 0.24
N GLU A 137 0.02 5.10 -0.23
CA GLU A 137 0.49 4.69 -1.54
C GLU A 137 -0.22 5.46 -2.66
N ILE A 138 -1.56 5.58 -2.60
CA ILE A 138 -2.34 6.38 -3.56
C ILE A 138 -1.90 7.84 -3.54
N ASN A 139 -1.68 8.44 -2.36
CA ASN A 139 -1.22 9.82 -2.25
C ASN A 139 0.17 10.01 -2.90
N ASN A 140 1.09 9.08 -2.69
CA ASN A 140 2.41 9.12 -3.30
C ASN A 140 2.33 9.01 -4.83
N GLN A 141 1.49 8.12 -5.36
CA GLN A 141 1.23 7.99 -6.79
C GLN A 141 0.61 9.28 -7.38
N GLN A 142 -0.36 9.90 -6.67
CA GLN A 142 -0.93 11.17 -7.10
C GLN A 142 0.13 12.28 -7.16
N ASN A 143 1.01 12.37 -6.17
CA ASN A 143 2.07 13.39 -6.16
C ASN A 143 3.06 13.18 -7.32
N TYR A 144 3.40 11.94 -7.62
CA TYR A 144 4.21 11.59 -8.78
C TYR A 144 3.56 12.05 -10.10
N LEU A 145 2.27 11.73 -10.31
CA LEU A 145 1.54 12.15 -11.51
C LEU A 145 1.35 13.66 -11.59
N LYS A 146 1.14 14.37 -10.48
CA LYS A 146 1.08 15.84 -10.44
C LYS A 146 2.38 16.48 -10.92
N ASN A 147 3.53 15.93 -10.51
CA ASN A 147 4.83 16.42 -10.96
C ASN A 147 5.04 16.14 -12.45
N GLN A 148 4.64 14.97 -12.94
CA GLN A 148 4.68 14.69 -14.38
C GLN A 148 3.76 15.62 -15.18
N LEU A 149 2.55 15.89 -14.69
CA LEU A 149 1.59 16.80 -15.31
C LEU A 149 2.18 18.21 -15.47
N ILE A 150 2.83 18.75 -14.42
CA ILE A 150 3.48 20.06 -14.49
C ILE A 150 4.53 20.07 -15.59
N GLN A 151 5.43 19.09 -15.63
CA GLN A 151 6.49 19.00 -16.64
C GLN A 151 5.93 18.91 -18.06
N LEU A 152 4.85 18.16 -18.27
CA LEU A 152 4.21 18.04 -19.58
C LEU A 152 3.49 19.32 -19.99
N LEU A 153 2.82 20.00 -19.04
CA LEU A 153 2.20 21.30 -19.31
C LEU A 153 3.23 22.38 -19.61
N ASP A 154 4.38 22.39 -18.90
CA ASP A 154 5.48 23.33 -19.18
C ASP A 154 6.03 23.19 -20.62
N MET A 155 5.94 21.99 -21.20
CA MET A 155 6.36 21.74 -22.57
C MET A 155 5.26 22.00 -23.62
N ALA A 156 4.01 21.63 -23.29
CA ALA A 156 2.91 21.60 -24.25
C ALA A 156 2.02 22.84 -24.19
N PHE A 157 1.70 23.35 -22.98
CA PHE A 157 0.83 24.53 -22.78
C PHE A 157 1.06 25.15 -21.40
N PRO A 158 2.18 25.89 -21.20
CA PRO A 158 2.58 26.42 -19.89
C PRO A 158 1.54 27.31 -19.22
N GLU A 159 0.90 28.22 -19.98
CA GLU A 159 -0.05 29.21 -19.49
C GLU A 159 -1.33 28.55 -18.94
N LEU A 160 -1.70 27.38 -19.42
CA LEU A 160 -2.91 26.67 -19.00
C LEU A 160 -2.94 26.42 -17.49
N GLN A 161 -1.77 26.28 -16.85
CA GLN A 161 -1.63 26.11 -15.41
C GLN A 161 -2.21 27.27 -14.60
N ASN A 162 -2.35 28.43 -15.19
CA ASN A 162 -2.83 29.66 -14.55
C ASN A 162 -4.33 29.93 -14.83
N LEU A 163 -4.99 29.08 -15.60
CA LEU A 163 -6.41 29.25 -15.93
C LEU A 163 -7.30 29.11 -14.69
N PHE A 164 -6.94 28.20 -13.78
CA PHE A 164 -7.71 27.89 -12.57
C PHE A 164 -6.89 28.17 -11.30
N LYS A 165 -7.56 28.60 -10.23
CA LYS A 165 -6.91 28.80 -8.92
C LYS A 165 -6.29 27.50 -8.40
N ASP A 166 -7.01 26.37 -8.55
CA ASP A 166 -6.51 25.04 -8.27
C ASP A 166 -6.35 24.26 -9.58
N ARG A 167 -5.10 24.14 -10.02
CA ARG A 167 -4.72 23.42 -11.25
C ARG A 167 -5.00 21.92 -11.21
N TYR A 168 -5.21 21.35 -10.03
CA TYR A 168 -5.51 19.94 -9.82
C TYR A 168 -7.00 19.66 -9.58
N SER A 169 -7.85 20.69 -9.63
CA SER A 169 -9.29 20.49 -9.56
C SER A 169 -9.79 19.65 -10.74
N LYS A 170 -10.88 18.88 -10.52
CA LYS A 170 -11.47 18.04 -11.57
C LYS A 170 -11.74 18.82 -12.84
N LEU A 171 -12.27 20.06 -12.72
CA LEU A 171 -12.51 20.93 -13.86
C LEU A 171 -11.22 21.30 -14.59
N ALA A 172 -10.17 21.72 -13.87
CA ALA A 172 -8.90 22.09 -14.46
C ALA A 172 -8.27 20.93 -15.24
N LEU A 173 -8.26 19.75 -14.64
CA LEU A 173 -7.72 18.54 -15.26
C LEU A 173 -8.52 18.17 -16.52
N GLN A 174 -9.85 18.21 -16.48
CA GLN A 174 -10.67 17.90 -17.63
C GLN A 174 -10.54 18.93 -18.76
N VAL A 175 -10.39 20.21 -18.43
CA VAL A 175 -10.10 21.24 -19.44
C VAL A 175 -8.72 21.02 -20.06
N ALA A 176 -7.69 20.71 -19.27
CA ALA A 176 -6.36 20.37 -19.77
C ALA A 176 -6.35 19.13 -20.66
N SER A 177 -7.18 18.13 -20.36
CA SER A 177 -7.35 16.95 -21.21
C SER A 177 -8.02 17.27 -22.56
N LYS A 178 -8.92 18.27 -22.61
CA LYS A 178 -9.58 18.70 -23.86
C LYS A 178 -8.72 19.65 -24.69
N PHE A 179 -7.87 20.43 -24.03
CA PHE A 179 -6.99 21.41 -24.67
C PHE A 179 -5.53 21.17 -24.23
N PRO A 180 -4.93 20.01 -24.58
CA PRO A 180 -3.59 19.67 -24.13
C PRO A 180 -2.48 20.48 -24.82
N HIS A 181 -2.80 21.25 -25.88
CA HIS A 181 -1.89 22.09 -26.64
C HIS A 181 -2.64 23.35 -27.12
N PRO A 182 -2.01 24.53 -27.27
CA PRO A 182 -2.66 25.78 -27.73
C PRO A 182 -3.42 25.61 -29.05
N GLU A 183 -2.92 24.83 -29.98
CA GLU A 183 -3.54 24.61 -31.28
C GLU A 183 -4.89 23.85 -31.24
N PHE A 184 -5.25 23.29 -30.09
CA PHE A 184 -6.60 22.70 -29.89
C PHE A 184 -7.63 23.77 -29.52
N VAL A 185 -7.22 25.05 -29.30
CA VAL A 185 -8.09 26.13 -28.95
C VAL A 185 -8.49 26.87 -30.22
N ASP A 186 -9.73 26.70 -30.68
CA ASP A 186 -10.24 27.50 -31.78
C ASP A 186 -10.68 28.88 -31.26
N SER A 187 -9.88 29.91 -31.54
CA SER A 187 -10.15 31.28 -31.12
C SER A 187 -11.34 31.93 -31.83
N ASN A 188 -11.81 31.30 -32.94
CA ASN A 188 -12.92 31.85 -33.75
C ASN A 188 -14.29 31.36 -33.24
N ASP A 189 -14.36 30.30 -32.42
CA ASP A 189 -15.63 29.76 -31.91
C ASP A 189 -15.66 29.75 -30.37
N ILE A 190 -15.84 30.96 -29.78
CA ILE A 190 -15.96 31.12 -28.32
C ILE A 190 -17.18 30.38 -27.76
N GLU A 191 -18.27 30.26 -28.51
CA GLU A 191 -19.48 29.58 -28.04
C GLU A 191 -19.25 28.08 -27.93
N GLU A 192 -18.50 27.44 -28.85
CA GLU A 192 -18.13 26.05 -28.76
C GLU A 192 -17.15 25.81 -27.60
N LEU A 193 -16.20 26.73 -27.37
CA LEU A 193 -15.30 26.67 -26.20
C LEU A 193 -16.09 26.70 -24.88
N LYS A 194 -17.09 27.55 -24.75
CA LYS A 194 -17.97 27.62 -23.56
C LYS A 194 -18.71 26.30 -23.34
N LYS A 195 -19.26 25.70 -24.40
CA LYS A 195 -19.94 24.40 -24.34
C LYS A 195 -18.98 23.33 -23.90
N THR A 196 -17.80 23.21 -24.51
CA THR A 196 -16.77 22.23 -24.17
C THR A 196 -16.33 22.38 -22.72
N ILE A 197 -16.06 23.58 -22.25
CA ILE A 197 -15.71 23.84 -20.83
C ILE A 197 -16.85 23.41 -19.90
N ASN A 198 -18.12 23.63 -20.28
CA ASN A 198 -19.25 23.21 -19.48
C ASN A 198 -19.39 21.67 -19.39
N THR A 199 -18.97 20.93 -20.41
CA THR A 199 -18.93 19.45 -20.36
C THR A 199 -17.86 18.90 -19.41
N CYS A 200 -16.87 19.70 -19.07
CA CYS A 200 -15.77 19.34 -18.15
C CYS A 200 -16.19 19.34 -16.67
N THR A 201 -17.44 19.61 -16.35
CA THR A 201 -17.95 19.61 -14.98
C THR A 201 -19.39 19.16 -14.92
N GLU A 202 -19.74 18.47 -13.84
CA GLU A 202 -21.14 18.09 -13.54
C GLU A 202 -21.95 19.28 -13.01
N LYS A 203 -21.27 20.35 -12.57
CA LYS A 203 -21.91 21.56 -12.07
C LYS A 203 -22.17 22.50 -13.24
N ASN A 204 -23.39 23.03 -13.34
CA ASN A 204 -23.68 24.04 -14.33
C ASN A 204 -22.96 25.35 -14.00
N LEU A 205 -22.01 25.75 -14.86
CA LEU A 205 -21.26 26.99 -14.71
C LEU A 205 -22.15 28.16 -15.16
N SER A 206 -22.07 29.30 -14.44
CA SER A 206 -22.74 30.54 -14.90
C SER A 206 -22.15 31.01 -16.22
N GLU A 207 -22.95 31.65 -17.07
CA GLU A 207 -22.50 32.18 -18.37
C GLU A 207 -21.28 33.10 -18.23
N LYS A 208 -21.28 33.93 -17.16
CA LYS A 208 -20.14 34.82 -16.85
C LYS A 208 -18.84 34.02 -16.63
N LYS A 209 -18.89 32.87 -15.90
CA LYS A 209 -17.71 32.03 -15.67
C LYS A 209 -17.28 31.30 -16.93
N LYS A 210 -18.22 30.76 -17.72
CA LYS A 210 -17.91 30.12 -19.00
C LYS A 210 -17.19 31.10 -19.94
N ALA A 211 -17.72 32.32 -20.10
CA ALA A 211 -17.11 33.36 -20.91
C ALA A 211 -15.72 33.75 -20.37
N GLN A 212 -15.56 33.88 -19.06
CA GLN A 212 -14.27 34.21 -18.45
C GLN A 212 -13.21 33.13 -18.75
N TYR A 213 -13.54 31.86 -18.62
CA TYR A 213 -12.60 30.76 -18.91
C TYR A 213 -12.31 30.64 -20.40
N ALA A 214 -13.33 30.75 -21.27
CA ALA A 214 -13.14 30.71 -22.71
C ALA A 214 -12.23 31.85 -23.21
N ASN A 215 -12.49 33.08 -22.80
CA ASN A 215 -11.67 34.23 -23.18
C ASN A 215 -10.22 34.12 -22.71
N LYS A 216 -10.01 33.69 -21.44
CA LYS A 216 -8.66 33.43 -20.93
C LYS A 216 -7.95 32.28 -21.67
N LEU A 217 -8.67 31.24 -22.02
CA LEU A 217 -8.10 30.10 -22.77
C LEU A 217 -7.61 30.56 -24.15
N VAL A 218 -8.39 31.42 -24.84
CA VAL A 218 -7.98 32.06 -26.10
C VAL A 218 -6.77 32.96 -25.89
N GLU A 219 -6.79 33.84 -24.88
CA GLU A 219 -5.65 34.70 -24.54
C GLU A 219 -4.37 33.86 -24.34
N PHE A 220 -4.45 32.79 -23.54
CA PHE A 220 -3.34 31.92 -23.26
C PHE A 220 -2.85 31.18 -24.50
N SER A 221 -3.78 30.70 -25.35
CA SER A 221 -3.38 30.01 -26.57
C SER A 221 -2.64 30.91 -27.56
N MET A 222 -3.00 32.19 -27.63
CA MET A 222 -2.31 33.16 -28.46
C MET A 222 -0.95 33.59 -27.90
N ALA A 223 -0.80 33.59 -26.57
CA ALA A 223 0.44 33.96 -25.90
C ALA A 223 1.43 32.81 -25.78
N SER A 224 0.97 31.56 -25.92
CA SER A 224 1.79 30.38 -25.65
C SER A 224 2.78 30.09 -26.77
N TYR A 225 3.98 29.65 -26.35
CA TYR A 225 5.02 29.16 -27.26
C TYR A 225 5.50 27.78 -26.78
N PRO A 226 4.77 26.69 -27.14
CA PRO A 226 5.10 25.33 -26.69
C PRO A 226 6.43 24.85 -27.25
N SER A 227 7.14 24.03 -26.49
CA SER A 227 8.39 23.41 -26.92
C SER A 227 8.19 22.09 -27.67
N VAL A 228 6.96 21.57 -27.71
CA VAL A 228 6.53 20.37 -28.42
C VAL A 228 5.44 20.72 -29.44
N SER A 229 5.29 19.92 -30.48
CA SER A 229 4.20 20.08 -31.44
C SER A 229 2.90 19.46 -30.93
N LYS A 230 1.78 19.89 -31.50
CA LYS A 230 0.44 19.33 -31.27
C LYS A 230 0.40 17.82 -31.42
N ASP A 231 1.09 17.29 -32.43
CA ASP A 231 1.11 15.87 -32.79
C ASP A 231 2.21 15.10 -32.07
N SER A 232 2.86 15.72 -31.06
CA SER A 232 3.85 15.03 -30.26
C SER A 232 3.21 14.01 -29.32
N PHE A 233 3.83 12.84 -29.18
CA PHE A 233 3.43 11.85 -28.16
C PHE A 233 3.38 12.42 -26.74
N LEU A 234 4.16 13.49 -26.45
CA LEU A 234 4.11 14.14 -25.13
C LEU A 234 2.77 14.83 -24.88
N THR A 235 2.10 15.32 -25.92
CA THR A 235 0.74 15.84 -25.85
C THR A 235 -0.28 14.75 -25.54
N ASP A 236 -0.17 13.58 -26.17
CA ASP A 236 -1.00 12.41 -25.83
C ASP A 236 -0.72 11.92 -24.41
N LYS A 237 0.56 11.86 -24.04
CA LYS A 237 0.98 11.45 -22.69
C LYS A 237 0.39 12.35 -21.62
N LEU A 238 0.25 13.67 -21.88
CA LEU A 238 -0.39 14.59 -20.95
C LEU A 238 -1.83 14.17 -20.66
N VAL A 239 -2.58 13.77 -21.68
CA VAL A 239 -3.95 13.28 -21.53
C VAL A 239 -4.00 11.99 -20.69
N TYR A 240 -3.12 11.04 -20.96
CA TYR A 240 -3.04 9.79 -20.17
C TYR A 240 -2.71 10.06 -18.69
N VAL A 241 -1.76 10.94 -18.41
CA VAL A 241 -1.40 11.33 -17.02
C VAL A 241 -2.59 11.97 -16.31
N ILE A 242 -3.38 12.80 -17.00
CA ILE A 242 -4.59 13.40 -16.44
C ILE A 242 -5.64 12.32 -16.12
N GLU A 243 -5.88 11.38 -17.03
CA GLU A 243 -6.83 10.27 -16.82
C GLU A 243 -6.45 9.43 -15.60
N ASP A 244 -5.19 9.06 -15.51
CA ASP A 244 -4.66 8.32 -14.35
C ASP A 244 -4.83 9.09 -13.05
N LEU A 245 -4.52 10.39 -13.06
CA LEU A 245 -4.68 11.26 -11.89
C LEU A 245 -6.14 11.37 -11.46
N LEU A 246 -7.07 11.56 -12.38
CA LEU A 246 -8.51 11.59 -12.10
C LEU A 246 -9.00 10.26 -11.51
N ASN A 247 -8.52 9.12 -12.03
CA ASN A 247 -8.85 7.80 -11.51
C ASN A 247 -8.31 7.59 -10.08
N LEU A 248 -7.07 8.00 -9.83
CA LEU A 248 -6.50 7.95 -8.47
C LEU A 248 -7.22 8.87 -7.49
N MET A 249 -7.68 10.05 -7.94
CA MET A 249 -8.47 10.95 -7.09
C MET A 249 -9.80 10.32 -6.68
N LYS A 250 -10.51 9.66 -7.61
CA LYS A 250 -11.75 8.93 -7.28
C LYS A 250 -11.48 7.80 -6.27
N ARG A 251 -10.41 7.03 -6.48
CA ARG A 251 -10.00 5.95 -5.59
C ARG A 251 -9.65 6.47 -4.20
N ASN A 252 -8.92 7.59 -4.12
CA ASN A 252 -8.56 8.25 -2.87
C ASN A 252 -9.78 8.61 -2.03
N VAL A 253 -10.80 9.23 -2.65
CA VAL A 253 -12.07 9.56 -1.98
C VAL A 253 -12.76 8.30 -1.44
N SER A 254 -12.82 7.23 -2.24
CA SER A 254 -13.43 5.96 -1.82
C SER A 254 -12.70 5.33 -0.62
N ILE A 255 -11.35 5.29 -0.66
CA ILE A 255 -10.56 4.73 0.45
C ILE A 255 -10.67 5.58 1.70
N LYS A 256 -10.67 6.92 1.56
CA LYS A 256 -10.88 7.84 2.69
C LYS A 256 -12.23 7.60 3.37
N GLN A 257 -13.30 7.41 2.60
CA GLN A 257 -14.61 7.07 3.15
C GLN A 257 -14.58 5.74 3.91
N ARG A 258 -13.97 4.71 3.35
CA ARG A 258 -13.82 3.40 4.02
C ARG A 258 -13.00 3.50 5.31
N LEU A 259 -11.94 4.30 5.32
CA LEU A 259 -11.14 4.58 6.52
C LEU A 259 -11.98 5.25 7.61
N LEU A 260 -12.79 6.25 7.24
CA LEU A 260 -13.67 6.95 8.19
C LEU A 260 -14.70 6.00 8.81
N VAL A 261 -15.38 5.19 7.99
CA VAL A 261 -16.36 4.21 8.47
C VAL A 261 -15.69 3.22 9.43
N LEU A 262 -14.51 2.69 9.08
CA LEU A 262 -13.80 1.76 9.94
C LEU A 262 -13.28 2.44 11.22
N ALA A 263 -12.84 3.70 11.13
CA ALA A 263 -12.36 4.46 12.29
C ALA A 263 -13.46 4.68 13.35
N GLU A 264 -14.72 4.80 12.94
CA GLU A 264 -15.86 4.97 13.87
C GLU A 264 -16.09 3.74 14.79
N GLU A 265 -15.55 2.57 14.43
CA GLU A 265 -15.58 1.36 15.26
C GLU A 265 -14.60 1.42 16.44
N PHE A 266 -13.69 2.42 16.46
CA PHE A 266 -12.65 2.55 17.50
C PHE A 266 -13.03 3.59 18.55
N GLU A 267 -12.90 3.23 19.82
CA GLU A 267 -13.15 4.18 20.92
C GLU A 267 -12.13 5.32 20.93
N GLU A 268 -10.88 5.03 20.58
CA GLU A 268 -9.81 6.00 20.48
C GLU A 268 -10.11 7.09 19.46
N PHE A 269 -10.78 6.76 18.36
CA PHE A 269 -11.20 7.72 17.35
C PHE A 269 -12.24 8.70 17.88
N LYS A 270 -13.18 8.22 18.71
CA LYS A 270 -14.17 9.07 19.37
C LYS A 270 -13.51 10.06 20.32
N ILE A 271 -12.50 9.60 21.07
CA ILE A 271 -11.72 10.45 21.99
C ILE A 271 -10.96 11.52 21.18
N ILE A 272 -10.26 11.14 20.12
CA ILE A 272 -9.49 12.07 19.27
C ILE A 272 -10.43 13.12 18.66
N LYS A 273 -11.58 12.70 18.15
CA LYS A 273 -12.60 13.60 17.54
C LYS A 273 -13.21 14.59 18.55
N SER A 274 -13.17 14.28 19.85
CA SER A 274 -13.66 15.18 20.91
C SER A 274 -12.71 16.31 21.26
N ILE A 275 -11.45 16.26 20.77
CA ILE A 275 -10.45 17.30 21.04
C ILE A 275 -10.70 18.50 20.13
N PRO A 276 -10.89 19.71 20.69
CA PRO A 276 -11.09 20.92 19.86
C PRO A 276 -9.91 21.20 18.93
N GLY A 277 -10.20 21.30 17.63
CA GLY A 277 -9.21 21.62 16.61
C GLY A 277 -8.59 20.43 15.88
N ILE A 278 -9.05 19.21 16.16
CA ILE A 278 -8.72 18.00 15.40
C ILE A 278 -9.88 17.60 14.49
#